data_d40b3beb456289b25e4f079d92488a8d
#
_entry.id   d40b3beb456289b25e4f079d92488a8d
#
_cell.length_a   1.000
_cell.length_b   1.000
_cell.length_c   1.000
_cell.angle_alpha   90.00
_cell.angle_beta   90.00
_cell.angle_gamma   90.00
#
_symmetry.space_group_name_H-M   'P 1'
#
loop_
_entity.id
_entity.type
_entity.pdbx_description
1 polymer ?
#
loop_
_entity_poly.entity_id
_entity_poly.type
_entity_poly.pdbx_seq_one_letter_code
_entity_poly.pdbx_strand_id
1 'polypeptide(L)'
;MGSGLLCFRGNDRPGREEKVMRYCLENETLRVEIDTHGAEIKSVVRKEDDTEYMWNGDPKYWGRTSPVLFPFVGAVRDKEYRHEGKTYAMGQHGFARDMEFVRIENEETEQEHKLQMWFALESNEETLQKYPFAFRLEIGYELSEDEITVHWNVKNPGDETMYFSIGAHPAFRCPIRGEVDKTGYGLHFEGLKELHHHGNTPDGMAVMEDEVLPLTDGNVFFKPGFFDKCTYMVEGKQTGEVSLLDTDGKPYVTVSFDAPLFAVWSPEKKDAPFVCIEPWYGRCDAVDFAGDLKERDYEQTLAAGAGFQAEYRMKFR
;
A
#
# COMPACT_ATOMS: atom_id res chain seq x y z
N MET A 1 -28.81 -12.25 -7.08
CA MET A 1 -28.87 -10.99 -7.83
C MET A 1 -28.64 -9.87 -6.82
N GLY A 2 -27.38 -9.58 -6.48
CA GLY A 2 -27.02 -8.51 -5.56
C GLY A 2 -26.81 -7.23 -6.34
N SER A 3 -27.71 -6.25 -6.20
CA SER A 3 -27.52 -4.90 -6.72
C SER A 3 -26.49 -4.20 -5.85
N GLY A 4 -25.24 -4.08 -6.30
CA GLY A 4 -24.25 -3.24 -5.67
C GLY A 4 -24.73 -1.80 -5.62
N LEU A 5 -24.75 -1.20 -4.42
CA LEU A 5 -25.19 0.17 -4.20
C LEU A 5 -23.96 1.09 -4.20
N LEU A 6 -23.95 2.06 -5.11
CA LEU A 6 -23.00 3.18 -5.05
C LEU A 6 -23.55 4.21 -4.07
N CYS A 7 -22.97 4.32 -2.88
CA CYS A 7 -23.31 5.35 -1.91
C CYS A 7 -22.41 6.58 -2.09
N PHE A 8 -23.01 7.75 -2.27
CA PHE A 8 -22.31 9.03 -2.32
C PHE A 8 -22.46 9.76 -0.99
N ARG A 9 -21.36 10.05 -0.28
CA ARG A 9 -21.37 10.93 0.88
C ARG A 9 -20.46 12.13 0.62
N GLY A 10 -21.05 13.29 0.29
CA GLY A 10 -20.35 14.55 0.26
C GLY A 10 -20.20 15.09 1.69
N ASN A 11 -18.98 15.38 2.15
CA ASN A 11 -18.73 16.10 3.39
C ASN A 11 -18.72 17.60 3.10
N ASP A 12 -19.80 18.30 3.45
CA ASP A 12 -19.92 19.76 3.34
C ASP A 12 -19.20 20.43 4.53
N ARG A 13 -17.95 20.88 4.34
CA ARG A 13 -17.33 21.92 5.17
C ARG A 13 -17.11 23.17 4.31
N PRO A 14 -17.56 24.37 4.74
CA PRO A 14 -17.38 25.60 3.98
C PRO A 14 -15.96 26.12 4.16
N GLY A 15 -15.16 26.09 3.11
CA GLY A 15 -13.80 26.64 3.02
C GLY A 15 -13.14 26.08 1.76
N ARG A 16 -12.57 26.93 0.92
CA ARG A 16 -11.91 26.56 -0.37
C ARG A 16 -10.80 25.53 -0.16
N GLU A 17 -11.17 24.26 -0.07
CA GLU A 17 -10.29 23.09 -0.21
C GLU A 17 -10.90 22.25 -1.30
N GLU A 18 -10.09 21.63 -2.14
CA GLU A 18 -10.52 20.66 -3.13
C GLU A 18 -11.37 19.60 -2.41
N LYS A 19 -12.59 19.42 -2.87
CA LYS A 19 -13.61 18.62 -2.18
C LYS A 19 -13.23 17.14 -2.31
N VAL A 20 -12.60 16.56 -1.29
CA VAL A 20 -12.39 15.11 -1.22
C VAL A 20 -13.73 14.42 -1.32
N MET A 21 -13.90 13.61 -2.33
CA MET A 21 -15.11 12.81 -2.51
C MET A 21 -14.85 11.40 -2.00
N ARG A 22 -15.83 10.84 -1.30
CA ARG A 22 -15.79 9.47 -0.82
C ARG A 22 -16.79 8.63 -1.59
N TYR A 23 -16.31 7.50 -2.11
CA TYR A 23 -17.09 6.50 -2.82
C TYR A 23 -17.20 5.23 -2.00
N CYS A 24 -18.20 4.42 -2.30
CA CYS A 24 -18.45 3.16 -1.61
C CYS A 24 -18.66 2.03 -2.63
N LEU A 25 -17.97 0.91 -2.41
CA LEU A 25 -18.29 -0.39 -2.99
C LEU A 25 -18.92 -1.24 -1.89
N GLU A 26 -20.06 -1.85 -2.16
CA GLU A 26 -20.76 -2.67 -1.17
C GLU A 26 -21.39 -3.90 -1.82
N ASN A 27 -21.17 -5.06 -1.20
CA ASN A 27 -21.86 -6.31 -1.53
C ASN A 27 -22.58 -6.85 -0.28
N GLU A 28 -22.95 -8.13 -0.26
CA GLU A 28 -23.63 -8.74 0.87
C GLU A 28 -22.71 -8.90 2.10
N THR A 29 -21.39 -9.02 1.91
CA THR A 29 -20.38 -9.32 2.95
C THR A 29 -19.68 -8.09 3.46
N LEU A 30 -19.20 -7.24 2.55
CA LEU A 30 -18.33 -6.10 2.85
C LEU A 30 -18.90 -4.77 2.35
N ARG A 31 -18.54 -3.71 3.10
CA ARG A 31 -18.65 -2.30 2.67
C ARG A 31 -17.26 -1.68 2.68
N VAL A 32 -16.87 -1.09 1.55
CA VAL A 32 -15.54 -0.51 1.31
C VAL A 32 -15.70 0.97 0.98
N GLU A 33 -15.06 1.86 1.74
CA GLU A 33 -15.05 3.30 1.48
C GLU A 33 -13.69 3.73 0.92
N ILE A 34 -13.70 4.53 -0.16
CA ILE A 34 -12.51 4.97 -0.89
C ILE A 34 -12.60 6.49 -1.09
N ASP A 35 -11.57 7.22 -0.66
CA ASP A 35 -11.44 8.66 -0.90
C ASP A 35 -10.76 8.92 -2.26
N THR A 36 -11.14 9.99 -2.95
CA THR A 36 -10.44 10.44 -4.16
C THR A 36 -9.04 10.96 -3.86
N HIS A 37 -8.81 11.46 -2.65
CA HIS A 37 -7.48 11.85 -2.21
C HIS A 37 -6.59 10.61 -2.04
N GLY A 38 -5.57 10.48 -2.88
CA GLY A 38 -4.70 9.31 -2.97
C GLY A 38 -5.38 8.05 -3.52
N ALA A 39 -6.64 8.12 -3.99
CA ALA A 39 -7.50 6.97 -4.28
C ALA A 39 -7.48 5.95 -3.12
N GLU A 40 -7.48 6.43 -1.87
CA GLU A 40 -7.13 5.66 -0.68
C GLU A 40 -8.34 4.93 -0.09
N ILE A 41 -8.24 3.60 0.14
CA ILE A 41 -9.22 2.88 0.98
C ILE A 41 -9.15 3.46 2.40
N LYS A 42 -10.29 3.87 2.93
CA LYS A 42 -10.43 4.47 4.27
C LYS A 42 -11.14 3.54 5.28
N SER A 43 -11.92 2.58 4.79
CA SER A 43 -12.72 1.68 5.63
C SER A 43 -13.02 0.40 4.87
N VAL A 44 -12.97 -0.73 5.56
CA VAL A 44 -13.47 -2.03 5.12
C VAL A 44 -14.23 -2.65 6.29
N VAL A 45 -15.55 -2.68 6.18
CA VAL A 45 -16.44 -3.18 7.25
C VAL A 45 -17.10 -4.47 6.82
N ARG A 46 -16.98 -5.51 7.66
CA ARG A 46 -17.81 -6.71 7.53
C ARG A 46 -19.23 -6.41 8.04
N LYS A 47 -20.23 -6.67 7.20
CA LYS A 47 -21.63 -6.28 7.47
C LYS A 47 -22.32 -7.17 8.49
N GLU A 48 -21.84 -8.40 8.70
CA GLU A 48 -22.44 -9.36 9.65
C GLU A 48 -22.37 -8.87 11.10
N ASP A 49 -21.26 -8.21 11.49
CA ASP A 49 -20.99 -7.82 12.87
C ASP A 49 -20.38 -6.42 13.02
N ASP A 50 -20.41 -5.62 11.95
CA ASP A 50 -19.83 -4.27 11.87
C ASP A 50 -18.32 -4.20 12.21
N THR A 51 -17.57 -5.31 11.98
CA THR A 51 -16.12 -5.34 12.20
C THR A 51 -15.42 -4.45 11.17
N GLU A 52 -14.74 -3.40 11.64
CA GLU A 52 -13.86 -2.55 10.84
C GLU A 52 -12.45 -3.11 10.84
N TYR A 53 -11.92 -3.42 9.66
CA TYR A 53 -10.58 -4.00 9.49
C TYR A 53 -9.48 -2.96 9.30
N MET A 54 -9.80 -1.78 8.76
CA MET A 54 -8.78 -0.80 8.45
C MET A 54 -8.47 0.09 9.64
N TRP A 55 -7.21 0.50 9.74
CA TRP A 55 -6.79 1.57 10.63
C TRP A 55 -7.48 2.89 10.25
N ASN A 56 -7.93 3.64 11.24
CA ASN A 56 -8.75 4.84 11.02
C ASN A 56 -7.96 6.12 10.70
N GLY A 57 -6.62 6.05 10.60
CA GLY A 57 -5.78 7.21 10.30
C GLY A 57 -5.64 8.21 11.45
N ASP A 58 -5.74 7.80 12.72
CA ASP A 58 -5.52 8.69 13.87
C ASP A 58 -4.07 9.24 13.85
N PRO A 59 -3.88 10.56 13.70
CA PRO A 59 -2.56 11.17 13.61
C PRO A 59 -1.71 11.02 14.88
N LYS A 60 -2.30 10.61 16.01
CA LYS A 60 -1.55 10.25 17.22
C LYS A 60 -0.50 9.18 16.93
N TYR A 61 -0.82 8.23 16.06
CA TYR A 61 0.06 7.15 15.65
C TYR A 61 0.55 7.31 14.22
N TRP A 62 -0.38 7.39 13.26
CA TRP A 62 -0.11 7.54 11.84
C TRP A 62 -1.36 8.01 11.09
N GLY A 63 -1.29 9.16 10.43
CA GLY A 63 -2.42 9.89 9.85
C GLY A 63 -2.94 9.36 8.50
N ARG A 64 -2.56 8.15 8.08
CA ARG A 64 -2.99 7.51 6.82
C ARG A 64 -3.63 6.16 7.10
N THR A 65 -4.30 5.58 6.10
CA THR A 65 -4.99 4.29 6.23
C THR A 65 -4.43 3.24 5.28
N SER A 66 -4.39 3.53 3.96
CA SER A 66 -3.92 2.60 2.93
C SER A 66 -3.37 3.36 1.71
N PRO A 67 -2.35 4.23 1.88
CA PRO A 67 -1.87 5.05 0.79
C PRO A 67 -1.18 4.23 -0.29
N VAL A 68 -1.33 4.66 -1.55
CA VAL A 68 -0.50 4.24 -2.67
C VAL A 68 0.88 4.89 -2.57
N LEU A 69 1.93 4.17 -2.90
CA LEU A 69 3.31 4.63 -2.96
C LEU A 69 3.70 4.77 -4.43
N PHE A 70 3.84 6.02 -4.93
CA PHE A 70 4.20 6.30 -6.32
C PHE A 70 4.67 7.76 -6.48
N PRO A 71 5.67 8.05 -7.29
CA PRO A 71 6.47 7.14 -8.11
C PRO A 71 7.68 6.55 -7.38
N PHE A 72 7.75 6.67 -6.05
CA PHE A 72 8.80 6.12 -5.21
C PHE A 72 8.22 5.29 -4.07
N VAL A 73 8.85 4.17 -3.75
CA VAL A 73 8.63 3.40 -2.54
C VAL A 73 9.74 3.72 -1.54
N GLY A 74 9.37 4.02 -0.29
CA GLY A 74 10.31 4.35 0.77
C GLY A 74 10.94 5.73 0.65
N ALA A 75 12.01 5.93 1.39
CA ALA A 75 12.79 7.16 1.40
C ALA A 75 13.86 7.16 0.30
N VAL A 76 14.20 8.35 -0.19
CA VAL A 76 15.39 8.60 -0.98
C VAL A 76 16.39 9.39 -0.14
N ARG A 77 17.68 9.20 -0.38
CA ARG A 77 18.74 9.88 0.37
C ARG A 77 18.58 11.39 0.29
N ASP A 78 18.74 12.07 1.41
CA ASP A 78 18.67 13.54 1.55
C ASP A 78 17.36 14.15 0.99
N LYS A 79 16.32 13.32 0.77
CA LYS A 79 15.05 13.68 0.09
C LYS A 79 15.27 14.19 -1.33
N GLU A 80 16.28 13.68 -2.00
CA GLU A 80 16.66 14.04 -3.37
C GLU A 80 17.06 12.79 -4.15
N TYR A 81 16.77 12.76 -5.44
CA TYR A 81 17.27 11.76 -6.35
C TYR A 81 17.91 12.41 -7.58
N ARG A 82 18.74 11.66 -8.27
CA ARG A 82 19.41 12.11 -9.50
C ARG A 82 18.83 11.40 -10.71
N HIS A 83 18.66 12.16 -11.78
CA HIS A 83 18.30 11.63 -13.08
C HIS A 83 18.95 12.49 -14.15
N GLU A 84 19.77 11.85 -15.04
CA GLU A 84 20.48 12.50 -16.16
C GLU A 84 21.25 13.77 -15.75
N GLY A 85 21.98 13.68 -14.65
CA GLY A 85 22.81 14.77 -14.15
C GLY A 85 22.07 15.92 -13.48
N LYS A 86 20.74 15.82 -13.34
CA LYS A 86 19.91 16.77 -12.57
C LYS A 86 19.49 16.15 -11.25
N THR A 87 19.29 17.00 -10.25
CA THR A 87 18.79 16.62 -8.92
C THR A 87 17.35 17.10 -8.77
N TYR A 88 16.50 16.23 -8.22
CA TYR A 88 15.08 16.47 -7.98
C TYR A 88 14.75 16.18 -6.52
N ALA A 89 13.95 17.05 -5.90
CA ALA A 89 13.44 16.80 -4.57
C ALA A 89 12.32 15.73 -4.59
N MET A 90 12.38 14.76 -3.66
CA MET A 90 11.35 13.75 -3.52
C MET A 90 11.14 13.39 -2.05
N GLY A 91 9.89 13.46 -1.61
CA GLY A 91 9.49 12.98 -0.29
C GLY A 91 9.42 11.45 -0.21
N GLN A 92 9.42 10.93 1.00
CA GLN A 92 9.20 9.50 1.25
C GLN A 92 7.90 9.03 0.61
N HIS A 93 7.96 7.92 -0.12
CA HIS A 93 6.83 7.29 -0.83
C HIS A 93 6.25 8.11 -1.99
N GLY A 94 7.01 9.06 -2.55
CA GLY A 94 6.55 9.86 -3.67
C GLY A 94 5.45 10.86 -3.29
N PHE A 95 4.56 11.14 -4.23
CA PHE A 95 3.54 12.21 -4.10
C PHE A 95 2.10 11.76 -4.39
N ALA A 96 1.88 10.63 -5.08
CA ALA A 96 0.53 10.26 -5.53
C ALA A 96 -0.49 10.15 -4.40
N ARG A 97 -0.07 9.69 -3.23
CA ARG A 97 -0.91 9.59 -2.03
C ARG A 97 -1.42 10.93 -1.48
N ASP A 98 -0.85 12.05 -1.94
CA ASP A 98 -1.21 13.42 -1.52
C ASP A 98 -1.90 14.19 -2.66
N MET A 99 -2.35 13.49 -3.71
CA MET A 99 -3.00 14.10 -4.88
C MET A 99 -4.45 13.63 -5.02
N GLU A 100 -5.28 14.47 -5.66
CA GLU A 100 -6.66 14.11 -6.00
C GLU A 100 -6.67 13.27 -7.28
N PHE A 101 -7.28 12.09 -7.19
CA PHE A 101 -7.56 11.23 -8.32
C PHE A 101 -8.97 11.49 -8.85
N VAL A 102 -9.12 11.35 -10.15
CA VAL A 102 -10.41 11.44 -10.81
C VAL A 102 -10.99 10.03 -10.97
N ARG A 103 -12.24 9.84 -10.52
CA ARG A 103 -12.96 8.60 -10.82
C ARG A 103 -13.14 8.46 -12.33
N ILE A 104 -12.82 7.28 -12.85
CA ILE A 104 -12.99 6.95 -14.27
C ILE A 104 -13.92 5.75 -14.43
N GLU A 105 -14.60 5.70 -15.58
CA GLU A 105 -15.32 4.50 -16.02
C GLU A 105 -14.32 3.63 -16.79
N ASN A 106 -14.32 2.33 -16.49
CA ASN A 106 -13.48 1.38 -17.22
C ASN A 106 -14.38 0.56 -18.14
N GLU A 107 -14.08 0.54 -19.43
CA GLU A 107 -14.87 -0.19 -20.45
C GLU A 107 -14.89 -1.71 -20.20
N GLU A 108 -13.93 -2.26 -19.46
CA GLU A 108 -13.90 -3.68 -19.10
C GLU A 108 -14.95 -4.07 -18.06
N THR A 109 -15.56 -3.09 -17.36
CA THR A 109 -16.54 -3.35 -16.30
C THR A 109 -17.93 -3.73 -16.79
N GLU A 110 -18.22 -3.59 -18.09
CA GLU A 110 -19.54 -3.94 -18.64
C GLU A 110 -19.77 -5.45 -18.85
N GLN A 111 -18.73 -6.29 -18.83
CA GLN A 111 -18.83 -7.68 -19.26
C GLN A 111 -19.09 -8.73 -18.18
N GLU A 112 -18.89 -8.44 -16.91
CA GLU A 112 -19.21 -9.36 -15.81
C GLU A 112 -19.71 -8.55 -14.60
N HIS A 113 -20.71 -9.04 -13.88
CA HIS A 113 -21.33 -8.43 -12.68
C HIS A 113 -20.34 -8.19 -11.50
N LYS A 114 -19.15 -7.68 -11.80
CA LYS A 114 -18.10 -7.37 -10.85
C LYS A 114 -18.31 -5.96 -10.30
N LEU A 115 -18.24 -5.83 -9.00
CA LEU A 115 -18.26 -4.52 -8.34
C LEU A 115 -16.86 -3.93 -8.44
N GLN A 116 -16.65 -3.02 -9.39
CA GLN A 116 -15.38 -2.35 -9.61
C GLN A 116 -15.51 -0.83 -9.54
N MET A 117 -14.42 -0.20 -9.14
CA MET A 117 -14.28 1.25 -9.15
C MET A 117 -12.86 1.63 -9.50
N TRP A 118 -12.70 2.57 -10.42
CA TRP A 118 -11.40 2.99 -10.93
C TRP A 118 -11.17 4.48 -10.74
N PHE A 119 -9.91 4.82 -10.45
CA PHE A 119 -9.43 6.18 -10.26
C PHE A 119 -8.16 6.40 -11.09
N ALA A 120 -7.98 7.60 -11.63
CA ALA A 120 -6.81 7.96 -12.41
C ALA A 120 -6.16 9.24 -11.91
N LEU A 121 -4.83 9.26 -11.96
CA LEU A 121 -3.98 10.41 -11.76
C LEU A 121 -3.08 10.55 -12.99
N GLU A 122 -3.02 11.75 -13.56
CA GLU A 122 -2.11 12.07 -14.66
C GLU A 122 -1.04 13.07 -14.22
N SER A 123 0.12 13.00 -14.87
CA SER A 123 1.15 14.02 -14.69
C SER A 123 0.62 15.41 -15.07
N ASN A 124 1.08 16.42 -14.34
CA ASN A 124 0.77 17.82 -14.56
C ASN A 124 2.03 18.68 -14.40
N GLU A 125 1.93 19.98 -14.55
CA GLU A 125 3.07 20.91 -14.45
C GLU A 125 3.78 20.80 -13.10
N GLU A 126 3.06 20.59 -11.99
CA GLU A 126 3.65 20.42 -10.65
C GLU A 126 4.41 19.11 -10.52
N THR A 127 3.83 18.00 -10.97
CA THR A 127 4.49 16.69 -10.89
C THR A 127 5.73 16.62 -11.77
N LEU A 128 5.70 17.24 -12.96
CA LEU A 128 6.83 17.28 -13.88
C LEU A 128 8.05 18.05 -13.33
N GLN A 129 7.86 18.96 -12.39
CA GLN A 129 8.95 19.65 -11.70
C GLN A 129 9.70 18.73 -10.71
N LYS A 130 9.00 17.76 -10.12
CA LYS A 130 9.52 16.83 -9.11
C LYS A 130 9.91 15.47 -9.72
N TYR A 131 9.28 15.10 -10.83
CA TYR A 131 9.41 13.82 -11.50
C TYR A 131 9.21 14.05 -13.01
N PRO A 132 10.29 14.11 -13.82
CA PRO A 132 10.27 14.66 -15.16
C PRO A 132 9.73 13.67 -16.22
N PHE A 133 8.76 12.86 -15.87
CA PHE A 133 8.12 11.91 -16.76
C PHE A 133 6.62 12.15 -16.83
N ALA A 134 6.09 12.13 -18.06
CA ALA A 134 4.66 12.02 -18.25
C ALA A 134 4.20 10.62 -17.82
N PHE A 135 3.15 10.55 -17.03
CA PHE A 135 2.58 9.29 -16.56
C PHE A 135 1.05 9.36 -16.48
N ARG A 136 0.42 8.20 -16.55
CA ARG A 136 -0.95 7.97 -16.10
C ARG A 136 -0.95 6.76 -15.16
N LEU A 137 -1.33 7.00 -13.92
CA LEU A 137 -1.55 5.99 -12.90
C LEU A 137 -3.04 5.75 -12.76
N GLU A 138 -3.47 4.50 -12.93
CA GLU A 138 -4.84 4.08 -12.66
C GLU A 138 -4.84 3.07 -11.50
N ILE A 139 -5.76 3.25 -10.55
CA ILE A 139 -5.97 2.34 -9.42
C ILE A 139 -7.40 1.82 -9.51
N GLY A 140 -7.53 0.50 -9.61
CA GLY A 140 -8.81 -0.20 -9.63
C GLY A 140 -9.05 -0.98 -8.35
N TYR A 141 -10.27 -0.96 -7.88
CA TYR A 141 -10.75 -1.75 -6.75
C TYR A 141 -11.85 -2.66 -7.23
N GLU A 142 -11.68 -3.97 -7.05
CA GLU A 142 -12.68 -4.99 -7.35
C GLU A 142 -13.09 -5.66 -6.04
N LEU A 143 -14.38 -5.66 -5.73
CA LEU A 143 -14.95 -6.30 -4.56
C LEU A 143 -15.67 -7.59 -4.96
N SER A 144 -15.22 -8.72 -4.42
CA SER A 144 -15.80 -10.04 -4.64
C SER A 144 -15.91 -10.79 -3.31
N GLU A 145 -17.12 -11.13 -2.90
CA GLU A 145 -17.38 -11.83 -1.63
C GLU A 145 -16.70 -11.15 -0.42
N ASP A 146 -15.70 -11.78 0.17
CA ASP A 146 -14.92 -11.33 1.32
C ASP A 146 -13.52 -10.79 0.92
N GLU A 147 -13.29 -10.52 -0.38
CA GLU A 147 -12.00 -10.15 -0.93
C GLU A 147 -12.06 -8.85 -1.74
N ILE A 148 -11.02 -8.02 -1.60
CA ILE A 148 -10.76 -6.84 -2.42
C ILE A 148 -9.50 -7.10 -3.23
N THR A 149 -9.60 -7.01 -4.56
CA THR A 149 -8.45 -6.95 -5.46
C THR A 149 -8.15 -5.49 -5.77
N VAL A 150 -6.90 -5.09 -5.58
CA VAL A 150 -6.40 -3.77 -5.96
C VAL A 150 -5.52 -3.91 -7.18
N HIS A 151 -5.92 -3.24 -8.27
CA HIS A 151 -5.22 -3.24 -9.54
C HIS A 151 -4.44 -1.94 -9.73
N TRP A 152 -3.24 -2.05 -10.25
CA TRP A 152 -2.42 -0.90 -10.68
C TRP A 152 -2.14 -0.98 -12.17
N ASN A 153 -2.44 0.11 -12.87
CA ASN A 153 -2.05 0.32 -14.25
C ASN A 153 -1.21 1.59 -14.32
N VAL A 154 0.05 1.47 -14.70
CA VAL A 154 0.93 2.62 -14.94
C VAL A 154 1.21 2.69 -16.43
N LYS A 155 0.91 3.82 -17.05
CA LYS A 155 1.19 4.07 -18.48
C LYS A 155 2.24 5.16 -18.61
N ASN A 156 3.15 4.98 -19.55
CA ASN A 156 4.10 5.99 -19.97
C ASN A 156 3.62 6.63 -21.28
N PRO A 157 2.87 7.74 -21.25
CA PRO A 157 2.43 8.42 -22.47
C PRO A 157 3.52 9.31 -23.10
N GLY A 158 4.69 9.42 -22.47
CA GLY A 158 5.84 10.18 -22.94
C GLY A 158 6.60 9.48 -24.06
N ASP A 159 7.65 10.11 -24.52
CA ASP A 159 8.53 9.68 -25.60
C ASP A 159 9.90 9.12 -25.12
N GLU A 160 10.15 9.21 -23.80
CA GLU A 160 11.36 8.70 -23.16
C GLU A 160 11.05 7.50 -22.24
N THR A 161 12.08 6.75 -21.85
CA THR A 161 11.94 5.67 -20.87
C THR A 161 11.69 6.25 -19.48
N MET A 162 10.62 5.80 -18.82
CA MET A 162 10.23 6.19 -17.47
C MET A 162 10.73 5.17 -16.47
N TYR A 163 11.19 5.64 -15.30
CA TYR A 163 11.62 4.83 -14.15
C TYR A 163 10.75 5.16 -12.94
N PHE A 164 10.18 4.15 -12.30
CA PHE A 164 9.29 4.36 -11.16
C PHE A 164 9.29 3.17 -10.21
N SER A 165 8.85 3.42 -8.99
CA SER A 165 8.44 2.38 -8.05
C SER A 165 6.96 2.53 -7.74
N ILE A 166 6.29 1.41 -7.41
CA ILE A 166 4.91 1.43 -6.94
C ILE A 166 4.73 0.42 -5.80
N GLY A 167 3.89 0.75 -4.83
CA GLY A 167 3.57 -0.12 -3.71
C GLY A 167 2.28 0.26 -3.00
N ALA A 168 1.82 -0.65 -2.14
CA ALA A 168 0.72 -0.41 -1.21
C ALA A 168 1.24 -0.26 0.22
N HIS A 169 0.43 0.41 1.05
CA HIS A 169 0.74 0.56 2.48
C HIS A 169 -0.54 0.43 3.34
N PRO A 170 -1.34 -0.66 3.14
CA PRO A 170 -2.58 -0.86 3.90
C PRO A 170 -2.27 -1.16 5.36
N ALA A 171 -2.92 -0.43 6.25
CA ALA A 171 -2.85 -0.63 7.70
C ALA A 171 -4.11 -1.32 8.19
N PHE A 172 -3.95 -2.45 8.83
CA PHE A 172 -5.03 -3.27 9.37
C PHE A 172 -5.08 -3.15 10.89
N ARG A 173 -6.27 -3.03 11.46
CA ARG A 173 -6.44 -3.04 12.92
C ARG A 173 -5.83 -4.29 13.54
N CYS A 174 -5.05 -4.08 14.56
CA CYS A 174 -4.44 -5.09 15.39
C CYS A 174 -4.18 -4.48 16.78
N PRO A 175 -4.99 -4.80 17.79
CA PRO A 175 -6.06 -5.80 17.89
C PRO A 175 -7.30 -5.53 17.02
N ILE A 176 -8.02 -6.62 16.67
CA ILE A 176 -9.28 -6.54 15.91
C ILE A 176 -10.51 -6.61 16.84
N ARG A 177 -10.42 -7.16 18.03
CA ARG A 177 -11.55 -7.46 18.93
C ARG A 177 -11.55 -6.69 20.25
N GLY A 178 -10.83 -5.57 20.32
CA GLY A 178 -10.88 -4.68 21.50
C GLY A 178 -9.95 -5.07 22.65
N GLU A 179 -8.97 -5.94 22.43
CA GLU A 179 -7.85 -6.18 23.36
C GLU A 179 -7.03 -4.88 23.51
N VAL A 180 -6.25 -4.80 24.60
CA VAL A 180 -5.53 -3.57 24.97
C VAL A 180 -4.34 -3.30 24.03
N ASP A 181 -3.65 -4.40 23.61
CA ASP A 181 -2.47 -4.32 22.75
C ASP A 181 -2.36 -5.53 21.79
N LYS A 182 -1.34 -5.55 20.96
CA LYS A 182 -1.11 -6.58 19.94
C LYS A 182 -0.52 -7.88 20.47
N THR A 183 -0.24 -8.01 21.76
CA THR A 183 0.40 -9.21 22.33
C THR A 183 -0.45 -10.46 22.09
N GLY A 184 0.16 -11.50 21.55
CA GLY A 184 -0.52 -12.75 21.21
C GLY A 184 -1.18 -12.76 19.82
N TYR A 185 -1.36 -11.62 19.17
CA TYR A 185 -1.61 -11.54 17.74
C TYR A 185 -0.36 -11.95 16.97
N GLY A 186 -0.45 -12.21 15.68
CA GLY A 186 0.71 -12.68 14.94
C GLY A 186 0.61 -12.50 13.44
N LEU A 187 1.65 -13.01 12.78
CA LEU A 187 1.72 -13.14 11.34
C LEU A 187 1.94 -14.60 10.95
N HIS A 188 1.33 -14.97 9.82
CA HIS A 188 1.63 -16.19 9.11
C HIS A 188 2.24 -15.85 7.77
N PHE A 189 3.35 -16.51 7.44
CA PHE A 189 4.03 -16.42 6.15
C PHE A 189 3.92 -17.78 5.45
N GLU A 190 3.09 -17.86 4.41
CA GLU A 190 2.80 -19.10 3.73
C GLU A 190 4.07 -19.78 3.21
N GLY A 191 4.24 -21.06 3.58
CA GLY A 191 5.32 -21.93 3.11
C GLY A 191 6.70 -21.71 3.73
N LEU A 192 6.86 -20.76 4.70
CA LEU A 192 8.16 -20.43 5.28
C LEU A 192 8.40 -21.10 6.64
N LYS A 193 9.69 -21.35 6.95
CA LYS A 193 10.18 -21.79 8.27
C LYS A 193 10.96 -20.69 8.99
N GLU A 194 11.47 -19.75 8.24
CA GLU A 194 12.18 -18.55 8.70
C GLU A 194 11.97 -17.45 7.68
N LEU A 195 12.05 -16.20 8.11
CA LEU A 195 11.92 -15.02 7.26
C LEU A 195 13.22 -14.25 7.27
N HIS A 196 13.83 -14.08 6.11
CA HIS A 196 14.97 -13.20 5.90
C HIS A 196 14.47 -11.78 5.64
N HIS A 197 14.99 -10.81 6.35
CA HIS A 197 14.56 -9.42 6.21
C HIS A 197 15.70 -8.44 6.45
N HIS A 198 15.53 -7.24 5.91
CA HIS A 198 16.35 -6.09 6.19
C HIS A 198 15.61 -5.10 7.07
N GLY A 199 16.35 -4.33 7.86
CA GLY A 199 15.81 -3.23 8.63
C GLY A 199 15.97 -1.89 7.90
N ASN A 200 15.61 -0.81 8.60
CA ASN A 200 15.79 0.56 8.12
C ASN A 200 16.41 1.45 9.21
N THR A 201 17.05 2.52 8.76
CA THR A 201 17.49 3.62 9.63
C THR A 201 16.28 4.46 10.09
N PRO A 202 16.41 5.31 11.12
CA PRO A 202 15.33 6.19 11.56
C PRO A 202 14.81 7.18 10.50
N ASP A 203 15.61 7.51 9.49
CA ASP A 203 15.25 8.32 8.34
C ASP A 203 14.72 7.51 7.14
N GLY A 204 14.55 6.19 7.33
CA GLY A 204 13.86 5.31 6.39
C GLY A 204 14.71 4.73 5.27
N MET A 205 16.05 4.77 5.38
CA MET A 205 16.99 4.16 4.42
C MET A 205 17.15 2.67 4.72
N ALA A 206 17.28 1.83 3.69
CA ALA A 206 17.50 0.40 3.88
C ALA A 206 18.89 0.09 4.45
N VAL A 207 18.91 -0.72 5.49
CA VAL A 207 20.14 -1.32 6.06
C VAL A 207 20.24 -2.73 5.50
N MET A 208 21.21 -2.99 4.63
CA MET A 208 21.34 -4.23 3.86
C MET A 208 21.96 -5.39 4.66
N GLU A 209 21.93 -5.34 5.99
CA GLU A 209 22.27 -6.48 6.85
C GLU A 209 21.07 -7.46 6.85
N ASP A 210 21.38 -8.72 6.52
CA ASP A 210 20.35 -9.78 6.54
C ASP A 210 20.10 -10.23 7.97
N GLU A 211 18.86 -10.12 8.41
CA GLU A 211 18.38 -10.61 9.71
C GLU A 211 17.40 -11.75 9.50
N VAL A 212 17.37 -12.70 10.43
CA VAL A 212 16.50 -13.87 10.34
C VAL A 212 15.48 -13.85 11.47
N LEU A 213 14.22 -13.86 11.12
CA LEU A 213 13.10 -14.05 12.03
C LEU A 213 12.67 -15.53 11.99
N PRO A 214 12.89 -16.31 13.08
CA PRO A 214 12.48 -17.71 13.13
C PRO A 214 10.95 -17.82 13.21
N LEU A 215 10.39 -18.77 12.46
CA LEU A 215 8.96 -19.06 12.43
C LEU A 215 8.69 -20.44 12.99
N THR A 216 7.49 -20.64 13.55
CA THR A 216 6.97 -21.95 13.95
C THR A 216 5.76 -22.26 13.08
N ASP A 217 5.88 -23.23 12.19
CA ASP A 217 4.84 -23.59 11.20
C ASP A 217 4.36 -22.35 10.41
N GLY A 218 5.30 -21.51 9.95
CA GLY A 218 5.02 -20.27 9.24
C GLY A 218 4.58 -19.10 10.12
N ASN A 219 4.41 -19.30 11.43
CA ASN A 219 3.85 -18.30 12.31
C ASN A 219 4.91 -17.60 13.19
N VAL A 220 4.66 -16.33 13.47
CA VAL A 220 5.31 -15.56 14.54
C VAL A 220 4.25 -14.77 15.30
N PHE A 221 4.27 -14.86 16.64
CA PHE A 221 3.35 -14.12 17.51
C PHE A 221 4.04 -12.93 18.15
N PHE A 222 3.32 -11.80 18.20
CA PHE A 222 3.84 -10.54 18.72
C PHE A 222 4.07 -10.62 20.23
N LYS A 223 5.23 -10.13 20.61
CA LYS A 223 5.62 -9.85 22.00
C LYS A 223 5.74 -8.34 22.17
N PRO A 224 5.71 -7.81 23.39
CA PRO A 224 5.99 -6.39 23.61
C PRO A 224 7.27 -5.95 22.91
N GLY A 225 7.23 -4.85 22.18
CA GLY A 225 8.38 -4.32 21.44
C GLY A 225 8.70 -5.02 20.10
N PHE A 226 7.85 -5.89 19.59
CA PHE A 226 8.10 -6.61 18.33
C PHE A 226 8.44 -5.67 17.16
N PHE A 227 7.79 -4.52 17.06
CA PHE A 227 8.01 -3.51 16.02
C PHE A 227 8.95 -2.37 16.44
N ASP A 228 9.63 -2.45 17.59
CA ASP A 228 10.42 -1.34 18.13
C ASP A 228 11.78 -1.16 17.47
N LYS A 229 12.23 -2.14 16.69
CA LYS A 229 13.56 -2.16 16.09
C LYS A 229 13.60 -1.54 14.70
N CYS A 230 12.71 -1.95 13.83
CA CYS A 230 12.72 -1.57 12.40
C CYS A 230 11.43 -2.00 11.68
N THR A 231 11.29 -1.55 10.42
CA THR A 231 10.43 -2.18 9.42
C THR A 231 11.04 -3.52 9.00
N TYR A 232 10.23 -4.55 8.86
CA TYR A 232 10.65 -5.82 8.29
C TYR A 232 10.51 -5.74 6.76
N MET A 233 11.61 -5.44 6.05
CA MET A 233 11.64 -5.44 4.57
C MET A 233 12.09 -6.81 4.08
N VAL A 234 11.24 -7.48 3.33
CA VAL A 234 11.42 -8.86 2.86
C VAL A 234 11.58 -8.87 1.35
N GLU A 235 12.74 -9.25 0.88
CA GLU A 235 13.11 -9.26 -0.52
C GLU A 235 13.17 -10.69 -1.08
N GLY A 236 13.21 -10.82 -2.41
CA GLY A 236 13.48 -12.08 -3.08
C GLY A 236 12.29 -13.02 -3.21
N LYS A 237 11.06 -12.50 -3.14
CA LYS A 237 9.83 -13.30 -3.33
C LYS A 237 9.75 -14.52 -2.40
N GLN A 238 10.17 -14.37 -1.14
CA GLN A 238 10.19 -15.47 -0.18
C GLN A 238 8.81 -16.09 0.04
N THR A 239 7.74 -15.26 0.02
CA THR A 239 6.34 -15.70 -0.01
C THR A 239 5.50 -14.75 -0.86
N GLY A 240 4.37 -15.23 -1.36
CA GLY A 240 3.34 -14.42 -2.03
C GLY A 240 2.10 -14.18 -1.17
N GLU A 241 2.10 -14.62 0.10
CA GLU A 241 0.96 -14.48 0.99
C GLU A 241 1.40 -14.27 2.44
N VAL A 242 0.78 -13.27 3.09
CA VAL A 242 0.98 -12.96 4.51
C VAL A 242 -0.38 -12.76 5.17
N SER A 243 -0.61 -13.40 6.30
CA SER A 243 -1.84 -13.25 7.07
C SER A 243 -1.60 -12.63 8.44
N LEU A 244 -2.50 -11.75 8.89
CA LEU A 244 -2.63 -11.36 10.29
C LEU A 244 -3.45 -12.41 11.04
N LEU A 245 -2.92 -12.86 12.18
CA LEU A 245 -3.53 -13.87 13.06
C LEU A 245 -4.10 -13.21 14.31
N ASP A 246 -5.27 -13.66 14.72
CA ASP A 246 -5.83 -13.33 16.06
C ASP A 246 -5.12 -14.13 17.19
N THR A 247 -5.53 -13.92 18.41
CA THR A 247 -4.95 -14.58 19.60
C THR A 247 -5.19 -16.09 19.67
N ASP A 248 -6.14 -16.60 18.85
CA ASP A 248 -6.37 -18.05 18.68
C ASP A 248 -5.50 -18.63 17.54
N GLY A 249 -4.68 -17.80 16.87
CA GLY A 249 -3.88 -18.18 15.72
C GLY A 249 -4.68 -18.32 14.41
N LYS A 250 -5.88 -17.75 14.35
CA LYS A 250 -6.72 -17.77 13.14
C LYS A 250 -6.47 -16.54 12.27
N PRO A 251 -6.32 -16.70 10.96
CA PRO A 251 -6.18 -15.57 10.05
C PRO A 251 -7.48 -14.77 9.96
N TYR A 252 -7.43 -13.45 10.14
CA TYR A 252 -8.55 -12.54 9.96
C TYR A 252 -8.38 -11.55 8.81
N VAL A 253 -7.13 -11.27 8.40
CA VAL A 253 -6.77 -10.58 7.15
C VAL A 253 -5.66 -11.38 6.48
N THR A 254 -5.80 -11.60 5.17
CA THR A 254 -4.76 -12.22 4.33
C THR A 254 -4.47 -11.30 3.16
N VAL A 255 -3.20 -10.97 2.93
CA VAL A 255 -2.73 -10.19 1.77
C VAL A 255 -1.93 -11.10 0.85
N SER A 256 -2.38 -11.26 -0.41
CA SER A 256 -1.74 -12.07 -1.43
C SER A 256 -1.24 -11.19 -2.57
N PHE A 257 -0.03 -11.45 -3.09
CA PHE A 257 0.62 -10.61 -4.10
C PHE A 257 1.68 -11.39 -4.90
N ASP A 258 2.03 -10.85 -6.07
CA ASP A 258 3.17 -11.32 -6.89
C ASP A 258 4.35 -10.32 -6.86
N ALA A 259 4.33 -9.39 -5.93
CA ALA A 259 5.39 -8.39 -5.78
C ALA A 259 6.75 -9.04 -5.44
N PRO A 260 7.89 -8.50 -5.95
CA PRO A 260 9.21 -9.04 -5.68
C PRO A 260 9.68 -8.88 -4.24
N LEU A 261 9.05 -7.97 -3.50
CA LEU A 261 9.33 -7.70 -2.10
C LEU A 261 8.08 -7.14 -1.41
N PHE A 262 8.09 -7.20 -0.09
CA PHE A 262 7.06 -6.60 0.74
C PHE A 262 7.66 -6.10 2.06
N ALA A 263 6.89 -5.27 2.78
CA ALA A 263 7.25 -4.90 4.14
C ALA A 263 6.15 -5.24 5.13
N VAL A 264 6.54 -5.44 6.38
CA VAL A 264 5.63 -5.49 7.53
C VAL A 264 6.06 -4.40 8.51
N TRP A 265 5.10 -3.55 8.89
CA TRP A 265 5.39 -2.38 9.71
C TRP A 265 4.29 -2.05 10.70
N SER A 266 4.70 -1.50 11.83
CA SER A 266 3.89 -0.73 12.75
C SER A 266 4.79 0.34 13.37
N PRO A 267 4.29 1.53 13.75
CA PRO A 267 5.13 2.61 14.26
C PRO A 267 5.96 2.18 15.47
N GLU A 268 7.27 2.40 15.37
CA GLU A 268 8.24 2.05 16.41
C GLU A 268 7.89 2.75 17.73
N LYS A 269 7.96 2.02 18.86
CA LYS A 269 7.81 2.54 20.23
C LYS A 269 6.51 3.30 20.49
N LYS A 270 5.47 3.08 19.69
CA LYS A 270 4.18 3.76 19.83
C LYS A 270 3.03 2.85 20.25
N ASP A 271 3.24 1.54 20.28
CA ASP A 271 2.18 0.53 20.49
C ASP A 271 0.90 0.83 19.66
N ALA A 272 1.11 1.25 18.42
CA ALA A 272 0.02 1.61 17.53
C ALA A 272 -0.91 0.42 17.29
N PRO A 273 -2.24 0.57 17.34
CA PRO A 273 -3.18 -0.54 17.26
C PRO A 273 -3.46 -0.96 15.79
N PHE A 274 -2.39 -1.14 15.02
CA PHE A 274 -2.45 -1.64 13.64
C PHE A 274 -1.12 -2.26 13.22
N VAL A 275 -1.17 -3.03 12.13
CA VAL A 275 -0.02 -3.59 11.42
C VAL A 275 -0.25 -3.38 9.92
N CYS A 276 0.78 -2.97 9.21
CA CYS A 276 0.79 -2.89 7.75
C CYS A 276 1.41 -4.15 7.13
N ILE A 277 0.84 -4.60 6.00
CA ILE A 277 1.41 -5.63 5.12
C ILE A 277 1.46 -5.01 3.73
N GLU A 278 2.64 -4.77 3.22
CA GLU A 278 2.91 -3.79 2.17
C GLU A 278 3.59 -4.44 0.95
N PRO A 279 2.86 -4.91 -0.08
CA PRO A 279 3.48 -5.38 -1.32
C PRO A 279 4.10 -4.23 -2.11
N TRP A 280 5.35 -4.43 -2.61
CA TRP A 280 6.16 -3.38 -3.24
C TRP A 280 6.81 -3.83 -4.56
N TYR A 281 6.84 -2.93 -5.53
CA TYR A 281 7.65 -2.95 -6.75
C TYR A 281 8.59 -1.75 -6.70
N GLY A 282 9.65 -1.86 -5.94
CA GLY A 282 10.60 -0.82 -5.58
C GLY A 282 10.90 -0.81 -4.09
N ARG A 283 11.98 -0.16 -3.69
CA ARG A 283 12.45 -0.09 -2.30
C ARG A 283 13.01 1.30 -1.99
N CYS A 284 13.08 1.68 -0.71
CA CYS A 284 13.89 2.83 -0.28
C CYS A 284 15.36 2.65 -0.67
N ASP A 285 16.08 3.75 -0.83
CA ASP A 285 17.52 3.69 -1.10
C ASP A 285 18.25 2.98 0.04
N ALA A 286 19.28 2.20 -0.30
CA ALA A 286 20.23 1.71 0.68
C ALA A 286 21.06 2.87 1.25
N VAL A 287 21.57 2.71 2.48
CA VAL A 287 22.35 3.75 3.17
C VAL A 287 23.60 4.19 2.41
N ASP A 288 24.14 3.38 1.52
CA ASP A 288 25.30 3.64 0.69
C ASP A 288 24.96 3.94 -0.78
N PHE A 289 23.67 3.91 -1.15
CA PHE A 289 23.25 4.21 -2.53
C PHE A 289 23.58 5.66 -2.90
N ALA A 290 24.21 5.83 -4.04
CA ALA A 290 24.62 7.13 -4.59
C ALA A 290 24.43 7.22 -6.11
N GLY A 291 23.64 6.29 -6.66
CA GLY A 291 23.39 6.13 -8.09
C GLY A 291 22.40 7.12 -8.68
N ASP A 292 22.09 6.92 -9.96
CA ASP A 292 21.02 7.59 -10.68
C ASP A 292 19.69 6.86 -10.45
N LEU A 293 18.54 7.51 -10.73
CA LEU A 293 17.19 6.94 -10.58
C LEU A 293 17.07 5.53 -11.18
N LYS A 294 17.61 5.32 -12.38
CA LYS A 294 17.58 4.02 -13.08
C LYS A 294 18.40 2.91 -12.43
N GLU A 295 19.25 3.25 -11.48
CA GLU A 295 20.17 2.32 -10.79
C GLU A 295 19.63 1.92 -9.40
N ARG A 296 18.45 2.43 -9.01
CA ARG A 296 17.80 2.06 -7.75
C ARG A 296 17.36 0.59 -7.79
N ASP A 297 17.45 -0.08 -6.67
CA ASP A 297 17.05 -1.48 -6.54
C ASP A 297 15.54 -1.64 -6.76
N TYR A 298 15.15 -2.66 -7.51
CA TYR A 298 13.76 -2.99 -7.87
C TYR A 298 13.00 -1.87 -8.61
N GLU A 299 13.70 -0.87 -9.14
CA GLU A 299 13.08 0.21 -9.92
C GLU A 299 12.47 -0.35 -11.20
N GLN A 300 11.24 0.01 -11.49
CA GLN A 300 10.54 -0.40 -12.71
C GLN A 300 10.98 0.47 -13.88
N THR A 301 11.15 -0.14 -15.05
CA THR A 301 11.54 0.53 -16.29
C THR A 301 10.42 0.36 -17.30
N LEU A 302 9.92 1.46 -17.83
CA LEU A 302 8.80 1.48 -18.76
C LEU A 302 9.12 2.29 -20.03
N ALA A 303 9.25 1.61 -21.16
CA ALA A 303 9.53 2.25 -22.43
C ALA A 303 8.43 3.26 -22.82
N ALA A 304 8.75 4.19 -23.71
CA ALA A 304 7.78 5.12 -24.31
C ALA A 304 6.55 4.38 -24.85
N GLY A 305 5.36 4.84 -24.52
CA GLY A 305 4.08 4.25 -24.92
C GLY A 305 3.71 2.92 -24.27
N ALA A 306 4.58 2.37 -23.40
CA ALA A 306 4.32 1.09 -22.73
C ALA A 306 3.46 1.24 -21.47
N GLY A 307 2.97 0.09 -20.96
CA GLY A 307 2.20 -0.02 -19.72
C GLY A 307 2.77 -1.09 -18.79
N PHE A 308 2.60 -0.87 -17.49
CA PHE A 308 2.87 -1.81 -16.41
C PHE A 308 1.56 -2.13 -15.71
N GLN A 309 1.34 -3.40 -15.37
CA GLN A 309 0.18 -3.85 -14.62
C GLN A 309 0.62 -4.74 -13.47
N ALA A 310 0.01 -4.55 -12.30
CA ALA A 310 0.18 -5.41 -11.16
C ALA A 310 -1.09 -5.38 -10.29
N GLU A 311 -1.23 -6.36 -9.42
CA GLU A 311 -2.33 -6.44 -8.46
C GLU A 311 -1.88 -7.05 -7.13
N TYR A 312 -2.67 -6.79 -6.11
CA TYR A 312 -2.64 -7.53 -4.85
C TYR A 312 -4.06 -7.70 -4.32
N ARG A 313 -4.25 -8.68 -3.43
CA ARG A 313 -5.56 -9.02 -2.89
C ARG A 313 -5.54 -8.94 -1.37
N MET A 314 -6.66 -8.53 -0.81
CA MET A 314 -6.89 -8.47 0.63
C MET A 314 -8.17 -9.24 0.93
N LYS A 315 -8.04 -10.34 1.66
CA LYS A 315 -9.17 -11.19 2.09
C LYS A 315 -9.46 -10.95 3.57
N PHE A 316 -10.74 -10.79 3.91
CA PHE A 316 -11.23 -10.43 5.24
C PHE A 316 -12.15 -11.55 5.79
N ARG A 317 -11.87 -12.00 7.04
CA ARG A 317 -12.59 -13.12 7.66
C ARG A 317 -13.15 -12.78 9.04
#